data_2174c9804a35f5885ac5f77f99f320db
#
_entry.id   2174c9804a35f5885ac5f77f99f320db
#
_cell.length_a   1.000
_cell.length_b   1.000
_cell.length_c   1.000
_cell.angle_alpha   90.00
_cell.angle_beta   90.00
_cell.angle_gamma   90.00
#
_symmetry.space_group_name_H-M   'P 1'
#
loop_
_entity.id
_entity.type
_entity.pdbx_description
1 polymer ?
#
loop_
_entity_poly.entity_id
_entity_poly.type
_entity_poly.pdbx_seq_one_letter_code
_entity_poly.pdbx_strand_id
1 'polypeptide(L)'
;MCRNIKTLANFQPPATDDEIRASALQFVRKLSGATNPSHANEAVFSRAVEEVTAAAHRLVHGLQTSGRPRDRDEERRKAHERAVKRFGPRPSTAS
;
A
#
# COMPACT_ATOMS: atom_id res chain seq x y z
N MET A 1 -3.24 -10.54 -7.58
CA MET A 1 -2.64 -9.70 -6.55
C MET A 1 -3.24 -8.30 -6.57
N CYS A 2 -3.40 -7.70 -5.42
CA CYS A 2 -3.99 -6.38 -5.30
C CYS A 2 -2.97 -5.30 -5.63
N ARG A 3 -3.20 -4.55 -6.71
CA ARG A 3 -2.26 -3.51 -7.17
C ARG A 3 -2.27 -2.25 -6.30
N ASN A 4 -3.33 -2.08 -5.51
CA ASN A 4 -3.50 -0.87 -4.69
C ASN A 4 -2.83 -0.99 -3.33
N ILE A 5 -2.40 -2.18 -2.96
CA ILE A 5 -1.72 -2.39 -1.68
C ILE A 5 -0.23 -2.49 -1.94
N LYS A 6 0.50 -1.55 -1.37
CA LYS A 6 1.95 -1.43 -1.56
C LYS A 6 2.69 -1.99 -0.37
N THR A 7 3.94 -2.35 -0.59
CA THR A 7 4.84 -2.68 0.50
C THR A 7 5.05 -1.44 1.36
N LEU A 8 4.84 -1.55 2.66
CA LEU A 8 4.98 -0.44 3.59
C LEU A 8 6.10 -0.65 4.62
N ALA A 9 6.58 -1.89 4.76
CA ALA A 9 7.59 -2.20 5.77
C ALA A 9 8.99 -1.78 5.31
N ASN A 10 9.82 -1.41 6.27
CA ASN A 10 11.24 -1.14 6.06
C ASN A 10 11.51 0.01 5.09
N PHE A 11 10.71 1.08 5.20
CA PHE A 11 10.94 2.30 4.43
C PHE A 11 11.43 3.43 5.31
N GLN A 12 12.10 4.36 4.70
CA GLN A 12 12.56 5.58 5.32
C GLN A 12 12.09 6.75 4.43
N PRO A 13 11.22 7.64 4.91
CA PRO A 13 10.61 7.64 6.23
C PRO A 13 9.62 6.49 6.43
N PRO A 14 9.29 6.16 7.69
CA PRO A 14 8.36 5.05 7.97
C PRO A 14 6.98 5.30 7.40
N ALA A 15 6.23 4.21 7.21
CA ALA A 15 4.84 4.31 6.77
C ALA A 15 4.01 5.06 7.81
N THR A 16 3.13 5.92 7.35
CA THR A 16 2.21 6.64 8.23
C THR A 16 1.00 5.78 8.57
N ASP A 17 0.30 6.14 9.64
CA ASP A 17 -0.93 5.46 10.03
C ASP A 17 -1.98 5.57 8.93
N ASP A 18 -2.04 6.70 8.24
CA ASP A 18 -2.98 6.91 7.13
C ASP A 18 -2.68 5.97 5.97
N GLU A 19 -1.42 5.72 5.67
CA GLU A 19 -1.03 4.77 4.62
C GLU A 19 -1.45 3.35 4.99
N ILE A 20 -1.24 2.97 6.24
CA ILE A 20 -1.63 1.64 6.73
C ILE A 20 -3.14 1.48 6.67
N ARG A 21 -3.88 2.50 7.13
CA ARG A 21 -5.34 2.47 7.10
C ARG A 21 -5.88 2.41 5.67
N ALA A 22 -5.28 3.16 4.76
CA ALA A 22 -5.68 3.12 3.35
C ALA A 22 -5.52 1.73 2.75
N SER A 23 -4.43 1.04 3.08
CA SER A 23 -4.20 -0.33 2.63
C SER A 23 -5.23 -1.29 3.23
N ALA A 24 -5.53 -1.14 4.52
CA ALA A 24 -6.53 -1.96 5.21
C ALA A 24 -7.91 -1.76 4.58
N LEU A 25 -8.27 -0.53 4.27
CA LEU A 25 -9.53 -0.21 3.63
C LEU A 25 -9.65 -0.88 2.26
N GLN A 26 -8.59 -0.84 1.47
CA GLN A 26 -8.59 -1.50 0.16
C GLN A 26 -8.76 -3.01 0.29
N PHE A 27 -8.09 -3.61 1.28
CA PHE A 27 -8.21 -5.03 1.55
C PHE A 27 -9.66 -5.42 1.87
N VAL A 28 -10.29 -4.66 2.76
CA VAL A 28 -11.68 -4.92 3.16
C VAL A 28 -12.64 -4.73 1.99
N ARG A 29 -12.42 -3.70 1.18
CA ARG A 29 -13.21 -3.47 -0.04
C ARG A 29 -13.09 -4.63 -1.02
N LYS A 30 -11.88 -5.14 -1.20
CA LYS A 30 -11.65 -6.29 -2.09
C LYS A 30 -12.35 -7.54 -1.59
N LEU A 31 -12.22 -7.84 -0.31
CA LEU A 31 -12.85 -9.02 0.28
C LEU A 31 -14.37 -8.94 0.24
N SER A 32 -14.92 -7.78 0.58
CA SER A 32 -16.36 -7.61 0.67
C SER A 32 -17.04 -7.40 -0.68
N GLY A 33 -16.25 -6.98 -1.68
CA GLY A 33 -16.80 -6.61 -2.98
C GLY A 33 -17.58 -5.31 -2.96
N ALA A 34 -17.45 -4.53 -1.87
CA ALA A 34 -18.18 -3.29 -1.70
C ALA A 34 -17.25 -2.11 -1.52
N THR A 35 -17.39 -1.09 -2.36
CA THR A 35 -16.66 0.16 -2.18
C THR A 35 -17.17 0.92 -0.97
N ASN A 36 -18.48 1.00 -0.84
CA ASN A 36 -19.16 1.59 0.30
C ASN A 36 -20.19 0.59 0.81
N PRO A 37 -20.18 0.28 2.12
CA PRO A 37 -21.14 -0.68 2.66
C PRO A 37 -22.53 -0.10 2.69
N SER A 38 -23.54 -0.99 2.59
CA SER A 38 -24.91 -0.60 2.85
C SER A 38 -25.04 -0.21 4.32
N HIS A 39 -26.11 0.52 4.66
CA HIS A 39 -26.35 0.93 6.04
C HIS A 39 -26.36 -0.27 7.00
N ALA A 40 -26.95 -1.38 6.57
CA ALA A 40 -27.02 -2.60 7.39
C ALA A 40 -25.64 -3.18 7.69
N ASN A 41 -24.64 -2.93 6.83
CA ASN A 41 -23.33 -3.52 6.94
C ASN A 41 -22.24 -2.54 7.40
N GLU A 42 -22.60 -1.27 7.66
CA GLU A 42 -21.63 -0.25 8.05
C GLU A 42 -20.82 -0.63 9.28
N ALA A 43 -21.46 -1.13 10.32
CA ALA A 43 -20.79 -1.45 11.57
C ALA A 43 -19.77 -2.59 11.38
N VAL A 44 -20.17 -3.64 10.67
CA VAL A 44 -19.29 -4.78 10.39
C VAL A 44 -18.12 -4.36 9.53
N PHE A 45 -18.40 -3.57 8.49
CA PHE A 45 -17.37 -3.09 7.57
C PHE A 45 -16.35 -2.19 8.29
N SER A 46 -16.83 -1.21 9.05
CA SER A 46 -15.95 -0.28 9.79
C SER A 46 -15.10 -1.00 10.82
N ARG A 47 -15.70 -1.95 11.52
CA ARG A 47 -14.97 -2.76 12.48
C ARG A 47 -13.86 -3.56 11.81
N ALA A 48 -14.16 -4.15 10.67
CA ALA A 48 -13.15 -4.91 9.92
C ALA A 48 -11.99 -4.01 9.49
N VAL A 49 -12.28 -2.80 9.01
CA VAL A 49 -11.23 -1.84 8.65
C VAL A 49 -10.35 -1.53 9.85
N GLU A 50 -10.95 -1.28 11.00
CA GLU A 50 -10.21 -0.97 12.22
C GLU A 50 -9.34 -2.14 12.69
N GLU A 51 -9.90 -3.35 12.66
CA GLU A 51 -9.18 -4.54 13.10
C GLU A 51 -8.01 -4.86 12.15
N VAL A 52 -8.24 -4.77 10.85
CA VAL A 52 -7.19 -4.99 9.85
C VAL A 52 -6.11 -3.91 9.96
N THR A 53 -6.52 -2.65 10.18
CA THR A 53 -5.59 -1.55 10.37
C THR A 53 -4.68 -1.81 11.57
N ALA A 54 -5.26 -2.22 12.69
CA ALA A 54 -4.49 -2.49 13.91
C ALA A 54 -3.50 -3.64 13.71
N ALA A 55 -3.95 -4.71 13.06
CA ALA A 55 -3.08 -5.86 12.77
C ALA A 55 -1.96 -5.47 11.82
N ALA A 56 -2.28 -4.70 10.77
CA ALA A 56 -1.29 -4.24 9.80
C ALA A 56 -0.26 -3.31 10.44
N HIS A 57 -0.72 -2.44 11.33
CA HIS A 57 0.16 -1.53 12.08
C HIS A 57 1.17 -2.34 12.91
N ARG A 58 0.69 -3.35 13.64
CA ARG A 58 1.57 -4.21 14.43
C ARG A 58 2.57 -4.95 13.53
N LEU A 59 2.12 -5.41 12.38
CA LEU A 59 3.00 -6.10 11.43
C LEU A 59 4.09 -5.19 10.90
N VAL A 60 3.69 -4.02 10.37
CA VAL A 60 4.64 -3.11 9.72
C VAL A 60 5.70 -2.61 10.70
N HIS A 61 5.29 -2.28 11.93
CA HIS A 61 6.21 -1.75 12.94
C HIS A 61 6.89 -2.83 13.77
N GLY A 62 6.39 -4.06 13.72
CA GLY A 62 6.97 -5.16 14.48
C GLY A 62 7.95 -6.01 13.70
N LEU A 63 7.99 -5.88 12.38
CA LEU A 63 8.90 -6.67 11.56
C LEU A 63 10.34 -6.29 11.82
N GLN A 64 11.17 -7.31 12.01
CA GLN A 64 12.61 -7.12 12.12
C GLN A 64 13.22 -7.40 10.76
N THR A 65 14.01 -6.45 10.27
CA THR A 65 14.62 -6.57 8.96
C THR A 65 16.13 -6.54 9.10
N SER A 66 16.81 -7.30 8.25
CA SER A 66 18.28 -7.35 8.26
C SER A 66 18.90 -6.37 7.29
N GLY A 67 18.11 -5.79 6.41
CA GLY A 67 18.60 -4.85 5.42
C GLY A 67 18.44 -3.42 5.88
N ARG A 68 19.08 -2.50 5.18
CA ARG A 68 18.87 -1.08 5.46
C ARG A 68 17.49 -0.66 4.95
N PRO A 69 16.90 0.36 5.60
CA PRO A 69 15.60 0.87 5.17
C PRO A 69 15.63 1.31 3.71
N ARG A 70 14.52 1.10 3.02
CA ARG A 70 14.35 1.53 1.65
C ARG A 70 13.99 3.01 1.62
N ASP A 71 14.60 3.73 0.69
CA ASP A 71 14.24 5.11 0.43
C ASP A 71 13.08 5.11 -0.57
N ARG A 72 12.01 5.84 -0.27
CA ARG A 72 10.81 5.87 -1.12
C ARG A 72 11.09 6.46 -2.49
N ASP A 73 11.88 7.52 -2.54
CA ASP A 73 12.21 8.17 -3.80
C ASP A 73 13.12 7.29 -4.64
N GLU A 74 14.04 6.60 -3.99
CA GLU A 74 14.91 5.64 -4.66
C GLU A 74 14.12 4.48 -5.24
N GLU A 75 13.17 3.92 -4.48
CA GLU A 75 12.33 2.84 -4.96
C GLU A 75 11.45 3.28 -6.12
N ARG A 76 10.92 4.49 -6.05
CA ARG A 76 10.13 5.07 -7.14
C ARG A 76 10.98 5.23 -8.40
N ARG A 77 12.19 5.71 -8.24
CA ARG A 77 13.14 5.86 -9.36
C ARG A 77 13.46 4.52 -9.98
N LYS A 78 13.74 3.51 -9.15
CA LYS A 78 14.02 2.16 -9.63
C LYS A 78 12.83 1.58 -10.40
N ALA A 79 11.63 1.81 -9.92
CA ALA A 79 10.42 1.36 -10.61
C ALA A 79 10.28 2.04 -11.97
N HIS A 80 10.58 3.33 -12.03
CA HIS A 80 10.58 4.07 -13.30
C HIS A 80 11.61 3.52 -14.27
N GLU A 81 12.82 3.26 -13.80
CA GLU A 81 13.89 2.69 -14.62
C GLU A 81 13.51 1.32 -15.17
N ARG A 82 12.87 0.48 -14.35
CA ARG A 82 12.39 -0.82 -14.81
C ARG A 82 11.33 -0.68 -15.90
N ALA A 83 10.44 0.29 -15.74
CA ALA A 83 9.40 0.55 -16.73
C ALA A 83 10.00 1.03 -18.05
N VAL A 84 10.97 1.93 -18.01
CA VAL A 84 11.68 2.40 -19.19
C VAL A 84 12.40 1.24 -19.89
N LYS A 85 13.06 0.39 -19.10
CA LYS A 85 13.76 -0.76 -19.64
C LYS A 85 12.83 -1.74 -20.32
N ARG A 86 11.63 -1.94 -19.76
CA ARG A 86 10.64 -2.88 -20.29
C ARG A 86 9.92 -2.34 -21.54
N PHE A 87 9.54 -1.06 -21.49
CA PHE A 87 8.70 -0.46 -22.54
C PHE A 87 9.44 0.53 -23.44
N GLY A 88 10.71 0.79 -23.13
CA GLY A 88 11.50 1.78 -23.83
C GLY A 88 11.24 3.19 -23.36
N PRO A 89 12.10 4.16 -23.73
CA PRO A 89 11.89 5.55 -23.39
C PRO A 89 10.61 6.05 -24.02
N ARG A 90 9.94 6.97 -23.33
CA ARG A 90 8.73 7.57 -23.89
C ARG A 90 9.09 8.32 -25.16
N PRO A 91 8.29 8.14 -26.21
CA PRO A 91 8.47 8.98 -27.35
C PRO A 91 8.27 10.40 -26.88
N SER A 92 9.14 11.18 -27.05
CA SER A 92 9.20 12.26 -26.47
C SER A 92 8.47 13.16 -26.33
N THR A 93 8.47 13.09 -25.97
CA THR A 93 8.11 13.60 -25.65
C THR A 93 8.41 14.46 -25.71
N ALA A 94 8.82 14.18 -26.15
CA ALA A 94 9.05 14.60 -26.25
C ALA A 94 8.98 15.16 -26.50
N SER A 95 8.86 15.24 -26.50
CA SER A 95 8.72 15.67 -26.71
C SER A 95 8.53 16.07 -26.51
#